data_253c0c16bea852c5cafe0f05b9b75331
#
_entry.id   253c0c16bea852c5cafe0f05b9b75331
#
_cell.length_a   1.000
_cell.length_b   1.000
_cell.length_c   1.000
_cell.angle_alpha   90.00
_cell.angle_beta   90.00
_cell.angle_gamma   90.00
#
_symmetry.space_group_name_H-M   'P 1'
#
loop_
_entity.id
_entity.type
_entity.pdbx_description
1 polymer ?
#
loop_
_entity_poly.entity_id
_entity_poly.type
_entity_poly.pdbx_seq_one_letter_code
_entity_poly.pdbx_strand_id
1 'polypeptide(L)'
;MRGSIIMFAVVGLAGVSAQPVPAQAPAAVVADPPVDPKFPPGVTGITVPSHGVDMDATLYLAGGAGPHGTVLLLHGLPGYEHNGDLAQAIRRVGWNVLLFHYRGTWGTAGQFSLSSAIEDTADAVRFLRDPATAAKYRMDRERVVVIGHSFGGFLAGYEASHDPDIKAVGIIAAVNLGKINADPKEKEERLKRWEAQLHPIRGATAPGLFSEAERHAKEWDYVHWADALRGRQVLLVEADDQNHTDMEALAAALREKGTIALDHEAVSTDHSFSDHRIALQTIVVKWLEKLNAHGVADKH
;
A
#
# COMPACT_ATOMS: atom_id res chain seq x y z
N MET A 1 -50.27 -50.26 -28.62
CA MET A 1 -48.85 -50.01 -28.91
C MET A 1 -48.54 -48.65 -28.34
N ARG A 2 -47.85 -48.60 -27.20
CA ARG A 2 -47.41 -47.35 -26.53
C ARG A 2 -45.89 -47.27 -26.78
N GLY A 3 -45.46 -46.29 -27.56
CA GLY A 3 -44.03 -46.02 -27.82
C GLY A 3 -43.48 -45.17 -26.73
N SER A 4 -42.48 -45.65 -25.98
CA SER A 4 -41.69 -44.86 -25.02
C SER A 4 -40.57 -44.14 -25.78
N ILE A 5 -40.55 -42.80 -25.67
CA ILE A 5 -39.49 -41.94 -26.14
C ILE A 5 -38.41 -41.87 -25.02
N ILE A 6 -37.23 -42.39 -25.30
CA ILE A 6 -36.08 -42.27 -24.40
C ILE A 6 -35.37 -40.94 -24.75
N MET A 7 -35.38 -40.00 -23.83
CA MET A 7 -34.70 -38.72 -23.94
C MET A 7 -33.26 -38.88 -23.42
N PHE A 8 -32.28 -38.78 -24.29
CA PHE A 8 -30.86 -38.76 -23.91
C PHE A 8 -30.51 -37.34 -23.40
N ALA A 9 -30.16 -37.27 -22.11
CA ALA A 9 -29.57 -36.05 -21.54
C ALA A 9 -28.09 -35.97 -21.95
N VAL A 10 -27.75 -34.93 -22.72
CA VAL A 10 -26.36 -34.59 -23.03
C VAL A 10 -25.80 -33.86 -21.81
N VAL A 11 -24.96 -34.54 -21.05
CA VAL A 11 -24.17 -33.91 -19.97
C VAL A 11 -23.05 -33.09 -20.63
N GLY A 12 -23.20 -31.78 -20.68
CA GLY A 12 -22.13 -30.89 -21.11
C GLY A 12 -20.97 -30.94 -20.11
N LEU A 13 -19.82 -31.39 -20.56
CA LEU A 13 -18.56 -31.21 -19.84
C LEU A 13 -18.25 -29.72 -19.77
N ALA A 14 -18.44 -29.11 -18.59
CA ALA A 14 -17.92 -27.81 -18.31
C ALA A 14 -16.37 -27.90 -18.37
N GLY A 15 -15.79 -27.25 -19.35
CA GLY A 15 -14.34 -27.15 -19.46
C GLY A 15 -13.79 -26.42 -18.26
N VAL A 16 -13.01 -27.10 -17.43
CA VAL A 16 -12.20 -26.50 -16.40
C VAL A 16 -11.16 -25.64 -17.13
N SER A 17 -11.34 -24.33 -17.14
CA SER A 17 -10.31 -23.40 -17.60
C SER A 17 -9.10 -23.59 -16.67
N ALA A 18 -7.98 -24.05 -17.21
CA ALA A 18 -6.73 -24.12 -16.48
C ALA A 18 -6.37 -22.69 -16.04
N GLN A 19 -6.39 -22.45 -14.74
CA GLN A 19 -5.85 -21.21 -14.17
C GLN A 19 -4.37 -21.11 -14.56
N PRO A 20 -3.86 -19.94 -14.97
CA PRO A 20 -2.44 -19.80 -15.26
C PRO A 20 -1.66 -20.18 -14.00
N VAL A 21 -0.68 -21.05 -14.16
CA VAL A 21 0.24 -21.43 -13.07
C VAL A 21 0.86 -20.14 -12.56
N PRO A 22 0.69 -19.77 -11.28
CA PRO A 22 1.26 -18.52 -10.75
C PRO A 22 2.77 -18.56 -10.96
N ALA A 23 3.33 -17.48 -11.50
CA ALA A 23 4.78 -17.33 -11.61
C ALA A 23 5.40 -17.63 -10.24
N GLN A 24 6.42 -18.49 -10.23
CA GLN A 24 7.04 -18.97 -8.98
C GLN A 24 7.33 -17.78 -8.05
N ALA A 25 6.88 -17.88 -6.80
CA ALA A 25 7.08 -16.83 -5.81
C ALA A 25 8.59 -16.61 -5.58
N PRO A 26 9.05 -15.36 -5.42
CA PRO A 26 10.43 -15.07 -5.07
C PRO A 26 10.86 -15.79 -3.79
N ALA A 27 12.14 -16.15 -3.69
CA ALA A 27 12.67 -16.83 -2.50
C ALA A 27 12.35 -16.06 -1.21
N ALA A 28 12.41 -14.73 -1.22
CA ALA A 28 12.11 -13.88 -0.08
C ALA A 28 10.65 -13.97 0.42
N VAL A 29 9.73 -14.51 -0.37
CA VAL A 29 8.34 -14.76 0.04
C VAL A 29 8.21 -16.09 0.78
N VAL A 30 8.96 -17.11 0.35
CA VAL A 30 8.78 -18.52 0.77
C VAL A 30 9.92 -19.08 1.61
N ALA A 31 11.04 -18.36 1.75
CA ALA A 31 12.20 -18.81 2.49
C ALA A 31 12.91 -17.64 3.18
N ASP A 32 13.60 -17.94 4.29
CA ASP A 32 14.47 -16.98 4.96
C ASP A 32 15.85 -16.94 4.28
N PRO A 33 16.42 -15.73 4.04
CA PRO A 33 17.76 -15.59 3.50
C PRO A 33 18.82 -15.99 4.51
N PRO A 34 20.05 -16.31 4.07
CA PRO A 34 21.18 -16.49 4.98
C PRO A 34 21.37 -15.27 5.89
N VAL A 35 21.69 -15.51 7.16
CA VAL A 35 21.91 -14.45 8.15
C VAL A 35 23.35 -13.99 8.11
N ASP A 36 23.58 -12.67 7.94
CA ASP A 36 24.87 -12.06 8.21
C ASP A 36 25.05 -11.90 9.74
N PRO A 37 26.00 -12.64 10.37
CA PRO A 37 26.17 -12.60 11.82
C PRO A 37 26.65 -11.24 12.35
N LYS A 38 27.29 -10.43 11.52
CA LYS A 38 27.75 -9.08 11.87
C LYS A 38 26.63 -8.04 11.77
N PHE A 39 25.72 -8.22 10.84
CA PHE A 39 24.61 -7.33 10.59
C PHE A 39 23.31 -8.13 10.44
N PRO A 40 22.84 -8.76 11.52
CA PRO A 40 21.64 -9.59 11.46
C PRO A 40 20.40 -8.74 11.14
N PRO A 41 19.37 -9.33 10.51
CA PRO A 41 18.07 -8.70 10.41
C PRO A 41 17.43 -8.53 11.78
N GLY A 42 16.54 -7.55 11.91
CA GLY A 42 15.88 -7.27 13.20
C GLY A 42 14.51 -6.65 13.06
N VAL A 43 13.79 -6.61 14.18
CA VAL A 43 12.54 -5.84 14.34
C VAL A 43 12.65 -5.07 15.65
N THR A 44 12.35 -3.79 15.64
CA THR A 44 12.41 -2.95 16.85
C THR A 44 11.25 -1.95 16.89
N GLY A 45 10.68 -1.75 18.08
CA GLY A 45 9.76 -0.64 18.34
C GLY A 45 10.55 0.67 18.44
N ILE A 46 10.03 1.69 17.79
CA ILE A 46 10.57 3.06 17.83
C ILE A 46 9.40 4.04 17.87
N THR A 47 9.71 5.32 18.01
CA THR A 47 8.72 6.41 17.79
C THR A 47 9.16 7.30 16.64
N VAL A 48 8.15 7.87 15.95
CA VAL A 48 8.32 8.87 14.90
C VAL A 48 7.65 10.15 15.39
N PRO A 49 8.39 11.26 15.52
CA PRO A 49 7.80 12.53 16.00
C PRO A 49 6.93 13.17 14.90
N SER A 50 5.71 13.59 15.27
CA SER A 50 4.81 14.38 14.44
C SER A 50 4.02 15.36 15.30
N HIS A 51 4.12 16.66 15.02
CA HIS A 51 3.31 17.71 15.64
C HIS A 51 3.21 17.61 17.18
N GLY A 52 4.33 17.29 17.84
CA GLY A 52 4.40 17.17 19.31
C GLY A 52 3.88 15.85 19.87
N VAL A 53 3.59 14.88 19.02
CA VAL A 53 3.22 13.51 19.38
C VAL A 53 4.32 12.56 18.92
N ASP A 54 4.70 11.61 19.76
CA ASP A 54 5.53 10.48 19.39
C ASP A 54 4.63 9.36 18.87
N MET A 55 4.63 9.14 17.56
CA MET A 55 3.83 8.09 16.91
C MET A 55 4.50 6.73 17.12
N ASP A 56 3.73 5.75 17.58
CA ASP A 56 4.21 4.37 17.74
C ASP A 56 4.53 3.75 16.38
N ALA A 57 5.71 3.14 16.26
CA ALA A 57 6.19 2.57 15.01
C ALA A 57 6.97 1.27 15.21
N THR A 58 6.92 0.42 14.20
CA THR A 58 7.74 -0.79 14.08
C THR A 58 8.70 -0.64 12.91
N LEU A 59 9.99 -0.76 13.19
CA LEU A 59 11.04 -0.74 12.18
C LEU A 59 11.58 -2.16 11.97
N TYR A 60 11.41 -2.66 10.75
CA TYR A 60 11.98 -3.92 10.28
C TYR A 60 13.32 -3.61 9.60
N LEU A 61 14.40 -4.19 10.11
CA LEU A 61 15.76 -3.97 9.62
C LEU A 61 16.20 -5.13 8.73
N ALA A 62 16.63 -4.82 7.51
CA ALA A 62 17.24 -5.78 6.61
C ALA A 62 18.57 -6.31 7.15
N GLY A 63 18.93 -7.54 6.80
CA GLY A 63 20.26 -8.09 7.05
C GLY A 63 21.31 -7.50 6.12
N GLY A 64 22.57 -7.45 6.57
CA GLY A 64 23.69 -6.89 5.81
C GLY A 64 24.13 -5.50 6.28
N ALA A 65 25.30 -5.08 5.79
CA ALA A 65 25.94 -3.83 6.22
C ALA A 65 25.15 -2.56 5.81
N GLY A 66 24.37 -2.61 4.73
CA GLY A 66 23.70 -1.44 4.17
C GLY A 66 24.66 -0.48 3.41
N PRO A 67 24.25 0.77 3.14
CA PRO A 67 22.93 1.30 3.50
C PRO A 67 21.80 0.63 2.69
N HIS A 68 20.66 0.44 3.34
CA HIS A 68 19.47 -0.18 2.73
C HIS A 68 18.46 0.88 2.30
N GLY A 69 17.80 0.71 1.15
CA GLY A 69 16.60 1.45 0.85
C GLY A 69 15.53 1.17 1.93
N THR A 70 14.63 2.12 2.13
CA THR A 70 13.58 1.97 3.16
C THR A 70 12.19 2.16 2.53
N VAL A 71 11.31 1.20 2.81
CA VAL A 71 9.89 1.30 2.49
C VAL A 71 9.17 1.89 3.70
N LEU A 72 8.46 3.00 3.47
CA LEU A 72 7.41 3.49 4.37
C LEU A 72 6.13 2.75 4.03
N LEU A 73 5.68 1.85 4.90
CA LEU A 73 4.49 1.01 4.68
C LEU A 73 3.31 1.57 5.46
N LEU A 74 2.30 2.06 4.73
CA LEU A 74 1.15 2.78 5.26
C LEU A 74 -0.07 1.86 5.34
N HIS A 75 -0.64 1.70 6.54
CA HIS A 75 -1.85 0.91 6.75
C HIS A 75 -3.13 1.66 6.37
N GLY A 76 -4.22 0.93 6.17
CA GLY A 76 -5.54 1.46 5.87
C GLY A 76 -6.23 2.11 7.07
N LEU A 77 -7.49 2.49 6.90
CA LEU A 77 -8.36 2.99 7.95
C LEU A 77 -9.52 2.02 8.15
N PRO A 78 -9.77 1.54 9.36
CA PRO A 78 -9.09 1.84 10.62
C PRO A 78 -7.74 1.13 10.83
N GLY A 79 -7.30 0.27 9.91
CA GLY A 79 -5.98 -0.33 9.95
C GLY A 79 -5.91 -1.66 10.71
N TYR A 80 -6.94 -2.50 10.64
CA TYR A 80 -6.85 -3.86 11.19
C TYR A 80 -5.83 -4.72 10.43
N GLU A 81 -5.72 -4.53 9.12
CA GLU A 81 -4.65 -5.11 8.32
C GLU A 81 -3.48 -4.12 8.23
N HIS A 82 -2.39 -4.42 8.94
CA HIS A 82 -1.18 -3.61 8.96
C HIS A 82 -0.14 -4.07 7.92
N ASN A 83 -0.39 -5.16 7.21
CA ASN A 83 0.53 -5.74 6.23
C ASN A 83 1.89 -6.16 6.83
N GLY A 84 1.88 -6.69 8.06
CA GLY A 84 3.11 -7.13 8.73
C GLY A 84 3.81 -8.31 8.04
N ASP A 85 3.07 -9.19 7.38
CA ASP A 85 3.58 -10.27 6.55
C ASP A 85 4.29 -9.74 5.29
N LEU A 86 3.72 -8.70 4.66
CA LEU A 86 4.34 -7.98 3.55
C LEU A 86 5.62 -7.27 4.01
N ALA A 87 5.61 -6.61 5.18
CA ALA A 87 6.81 -5.99 5.76
C ALA A 87 7.94 -7.01 5.94
N GLN A 88 7.64 -8.22 6.40
CA GLN A 88 8.63 -9.29 6.52
C GLN A 88 9.18 -9.76 5.16
N ALA A 89 8.33 -9.87 4.14
CA ALA A 89 8.77 -10.23 2.78
C ALA A 89 9.69 -9.14 2.19
N ILE A 90 9.32 -7.87 2.33
CA ILE A 90 10.11 -6.70 1.92
C ILE A 90 11.47 -6.67 2.64
N ARG A 91 11.49 -6.93 3.96
CA ARG A 91 12.74 -7.01 4.73
C ARG A 91 13.68 -8.10 4.20
N ARG A 92 13.14 -9.27 3.82
CA ARG A 92 13.93 -10.40 3.31
C ARG A 92 14.57 -10.13 1.95
N VAL A 93 14.03 -9.20 1.14
CA VAL A 93 14.69 -8.77 -0.11
C VAL A 93 15.63 -7.57 0.06
N GLY A 94 16.02 -7.27 1.31
CA GLY A 94 17.09 -6.31 1.60
C GLY A 94 16.66 -4.86 1.77
N TRP A 95 15.36 -4.58 1.96
CA TRP A 95 14.84 -3.27 2.29
C TRP A 95 14.52 -3.17 3.78
N ASN A 96 14.81 -2.02 4.41
CA ASN A 96 14.19 -1.70 5.68
C ASN A 96 12.71 -1.38 5.47
N VAL A 97 11.88 -1.56 6.51
CA VAL A 97 10.46 -1.17 6.46
C VAL A 97 10.10 -0.43 7.73
N LEU A 98 9.57 0.78 7.58
CA LEU A 98 8.93 1.52 8.66
C LEU A 98 7.41 1.39 8.52
N LEU A 99 6.76 0.86 9.55
CA LEU A 99 5.32 0.85 9.74
C LEU A 99 5.01 1.64 11.00
N PHE A 100 4.12 2.63 10.92
CA PHE A 100 3.76 3.45 12.07
C PHE A 100 2.24 3.62 12.17
N HIS A 101 1.76 4.05 13.32
CA HIS A 101 0.36 4.35 13.59
C HIS A 101 0.15 5.86 13.61
N TYR A 102 -0.80 6.34 12.81
CA TYR A 102 -1.13 7.77 12.73
C TYR A 102 -1.57 8.32 14.09
N ARG A 103 -1.45 9.62 14.30
CA ARG A 103 -1.96 10.29 15.50
C ARG A 103 -3.42 9.89 15.77
N GLY A 104 -3.71 9.50 17.01
CA GLY A 104 -5.04 9.07 17.43
C GLY A 104 -5.44 7.65 17.02
N THR A 105 -4.52 6.83 16.50
CA THR A 105 -4.81 5.44 16.12
C THR A 105 -3.96 4.45 16.92
N TRP A 106 -4.52 3.27 17.21
CA TRP A 106 -3.82 2.07 17.71
C TRP A 106 -2.87 2.29 18.90
N GLY A 107 -3.17 3.21 19.79
CA GLY A 107 -2.35 3.53 20.97
C GLY A 107 -1.57 4.82 20.86
N THR A 108 -1.21 5.24 19.65
CA THR A 108 -0.59 6.54 19.41
C THR A 108 -1.45 7.67 19.93
N ALA A 109 -0.86 8.60 20.68
CA ALA A 109 -1.54 9.74 21.26
C ALA A 109 -2.07 10.71 20.18
N GLY A 110 -2.80 11.74 20.62
CA GLY A 110 -3.41 12.73 19.72
C GLY A 110 -4.80 12.36 19.25
N GLN A 111 -5.24 13.05 18.21
CA GLN A 111 -6.55 12.85 17.57
C GLN A 111 -6.37 12.66 16.07
N PHE A 112 -7.17 11.80 15.49
CA PHE A 112 -7.11 11.47 14.09
C PHE A 112 -7.99 12.41 13.25
N SER A 113 -7.47 12.83 12.12
CA SER A 113 -8.21 13.35 10.96
C SER A 113 -7.52 12.86 9.69
N LEU A 114 -8.17 13.00 8.53
CA LEU A 114 -7.55 12.63 7.25
C LEU A 114 -6.35 13.55 6.96
N SER A 115 -6.47 14.85 7.24
CA SER A 115 -5.37 15.83 7.10
C SER A 115 -4.21 15.54 8.05
N SER A 116 -4.50 15.16 9.33
CA SER A 116 -3.42 14.81 10.25
C SER A 116 -2.63 13.57 9.80
N ALA A 117 -3.28 12.60 9.18
CA ALA A 117 -2.58 11.44 8.64
C ALA A 117 -1.70 11.77 7.41
N ILE A 118 -2.10 12.76 6.60
CA ILE A 118 -1.25 13.32 5.53
C ILE A 118 0.00 13.96 6.14
N GLU A 119 -0.14 14.81 7.15
CA GLU A 119 0.98 15.42 7.88
C GLU A 119 1.90 14.37 8.51
N ASP A 120 1.33 13.35 9.15
CA ASP A 120 2.05 12.25 9.77
C ASP A 120 2.89 11.47 8.75
N THR A 121 2.36 11.28 7.54
CA THR A 121 3.07 10.61 6.45
C THR A 121 4.29 11.43 6.00
N ALA A 122 4.13 12.74 5.81
CA ALA A 122 5.23 13.64 5.47
C ALA A 122 6.30 13.69 6.59
N ASP A 123 5.88 13.68 7.87
CA ASP A 123 6.80 13.60 9.01
C ASP A 123 7.58 12.28 9.04
N ALA A 124 6.92 11.17 8.73
CA ALA A 124 7.59 9.87 8.64
C ALA A 124 8.62 9.84 7.49
N VAL A 125 8.33 10.43 6.33
CA VAL A 125 9.31 10.59 5.24
C VAL A 125 10.51 11.44 5.69
N ARG A 126 10.26 12.58 6.38
CA ARG A 126 11.34 13.42 6.94
C ARG A 126 12.18 12.67 7.95
N PHE A 127 11.56 11.88 8.83
CA PHE A 127 12.25 11.02 9.80
C PHE A 127 13.19 10.01 9.12
N LEU A 128 12.75 9.37 8.04
CA LEU A 128 13.58 8.43 7.28
C LEU A 128 14.77 9.10 6.59
N ARG A 129 14.62 10.36 6.20
CA ARG A 129 15.68 11.15 5.54
C ARG A 129 16.60 11.88 6.52
N ASP A 130 16.31 11.87 7.82
CA ASP A 130 17.16 12.47 8.82
C ASP A 130 18.52 11.78 8.88
N PRO A 131 19.66 12.51 8.83
CA PRO A 131 20.99 11.92 8.79
C PRO A 131 21.32 11.03 9.99
N ALA A 132 20.89 11.41 11.20
CA ALA A 132 21.17 10.65 12.41
C ALA A 132 20.33 9.36 12.45
N THR A 133 19.07 9.43 12.05
CA THR A 133 18.18 8.28 11.89
C THR A 133 18.73 7.31 10.85
N ALA A 134 19.12 7.80 9.70
CA ALA A 134 19.65 6.98 8.62
C ALA A 134 20.95 6.27 9.00
N ALA A 135 21.88 6.97 9.66
CA ALA A 135 23.12 6.38 10.17
C ALA A 135 22.85 5.31 11.23
N LYS A 136 21.93 5.58 12.17
CA LYS A 136 21.56 4.65 13.25
C LYS A 136 21.00 3.33 12.74
N TYR A 137 20.18 3.39 11.69
CA TYR A 137 19.41 2.25 11.19
C TYR A 137 19.90 1.73 9.82
N ARG A 138 21.09 2.16 9.36
CA ARG A 138 21.71 1.73 8.10
C ARG A 138 20.81 2.00 6.87
N MET A 139 20.16 3.17 6.83
CA MET A 139 19.26 3.58 5.75
C MET A 139 19.97 4.36 4.67
N ASP A 140 19.57 4.17 3.42
CA ASP A 140 19.89 5.06 2.31
C ASP A 140 18.81 6.14 2.23
N ARG A 141 19.17 7.37 2.58
CA ARG A 141 18.27 8.53 2.63
C ARG A 141 17.64 8.89 1.28
N GLU A 142 18.35 8.60 0.22
CA GLU A 142 17.92 8.88 -1.15
C GLU A 142 16.99 7.79 -1.71
N ARG A 143 16.90 6.65 -1.02
CA ARG A 143 16.11 5.50 -1.44
C ARG A 143 14.94 5.23 -0.50
N VAL A 144 14.02 6.21 -0.41
CA VAL A 144 12.75 6.07 0.30
C VAL A 144 11.65 5.75 -0.72
N VAL A 145 10.94 4.66 -0.49
CA VAL A 145 9.77 4.21 -1.27
C VAL A 145 8.56 4.25 -0.36
N VAL A 146 7.44 4.80 -0.83
CA VAL A 146 6.19 4.79 -0.06
C VAL A 146 5.25 3.76 -0.67
N ILE A 147 4.77 2.83 0.16
CA ILE A 147 3.79 1.81 -0.24
C ILE A 147 2.63 1.88 0.74
N GLY A 148 1.40 1.86 0.24
CA GLY A 148 0.24 1.89 1.11
C GLY A 148 -0.93 1.07 0.60
N HIS A 149 -1.75 0.58 1.54
CA HIS A 149 -2.96 -0.18 1.27
C HIS A 149 -4.20 0.61 1.69
N SER A 150 -5.24 0.61 0.87
CA SER A 150 -6.52 1.26 1.16
C SER A 150 -6.35 2.78 1.40
N PHE A 151 -6.68 3.29 2.59
CA PHE A 151 -6.38 4.67 2.98
C PHE A 151 -4.87 4.96 2.94
N GLY A 152 -4.03 4.02 3.34
CA GLY A 152 -2.58 4.14 3.19
C GLY A 152 -2.14 4.24 1.73
N GLY A 153 -2.87 3.60 0.80
CA GLY A 153 -2.65 3.75 -0.64
C GLY A 153 -2.94 5.16 -1.15
N PHE A 154 -4.02 5.78 -0.65
CA PHE A 154 -4.28 7.21 -0.87
C PHE A 154 -3.12 8.07 -0.35
N LEU A 155 -2.69 7.85 0.90
CA LEU A 155 -1.58 8.61 1.50
C LEU A 155 -0.26 8.43 0.73
N ALA A 156 0.03 7.21 0.27
CA ALA A 156 1.23 6.95 -0.54
C ALA A 156 1.22 7.72 -1.86
N GLY A 157 0.09 7.70 -2.56
CA GLY A 157 -0.10 8.46 -3.81
C GLY A 157 -0.05 9.96 -3.57
N TYR A 158 -0.69 10.46 -2.51
CA TYR A 158 -0.66 11.87 -2.12
C TYR A 158 0.77 12.34 -1.86
N GLU A 159 1.49 11.66 -0.97
CA GLU A 159 2.88 12.00 -0.63
C GLU A 159 3.77 12.00 -1.87
N ALA A 160 3.71 10.95 -2.69
CA ALA A 160 4.52 10.88 -3.91
C ALA A 160 4.15 11.96 -4.94
N SER A 161 2.91 12.45 -4.96
CA SER A 161 2.49 13.53 -5.87
C SER A 161 2.95 14.91 -5.41
N HIS A 162 3.21 15.10 -4.11
CA HIS A 162 3.60 16.38 -3.50
C HIS A 162 5.09 16.47 -3.16
N ASP A 163 5.76 15.33 -2.94
CA ASP A 163 7.21 15.27 -2.70
C ASP A 163 7.96 14.77 -3.93
N PRO A 164 8.67 15.65 -4.67
CA PRO A 164 9.40 15.27 -5.87
C PRO A 164 10.57 14.32 -5.62
N ASP A 165 11.00 14.14 -4.39
CA ASP A 165 12.10 13.24 -4.03
C ASP A 165 11.63 11.82 -3.75
N ILE A 166 10.33 11.56 -3.67
CA ILE A 166 9.77 10.21 -3.73
C ILE A 166 9.78 9.74 -5.19
N LYS A 167 10.72 8.88 -5.54
CA LYS A 167 10.91 8.39 -6.93
C LYS A 167 10.11 7.12 -7.23
N ALA A 168 9.62 6.42 -6.21
CA ALA A 168 8.88 5.17 -6.35
C ALA A 168 7.73 5.07 -5.35
N VAL A 169 6.55 4.64 -5.81
CA VAL A 169 5.33 4.54 -5.01
C VAL A 169 4.54 3.28 -5.35
N GLY A 170 4.06 2.58 -4.32
CA GLY A 170 3.13 1.46 -4.43
C GLY A 170 1.75 1.82 -3.88
N ILE A 171 0.72 1.71 -4.70
CA ILE A 171 -0.66 2.06 -4.38
C ILE A 171 -1.49 0.78 -4.47
N ILE A 172 -1.96 0.27 -3.32
CA ILE A 172 -2.64 -1.03 -3.21
C ILE A 172 -4.09 -0.82 -2.80
N ALA A 173 -5.06 -1.21 -3.62
CA ALA A 173 -6.50 -1.14 -3.39
C ALA A 173 -6.95 0.20 -2.75
N ALA A 174 -6.42 1.32 -3.24
CA ALA A 174 -6.55 2.63 -2.61
C ALA A 174 -7.96 3.20 -2.70
N VAL A 175 -8.44 3.78 -1.61
CA VAL A 175 -9.68 4.57 -1.60
C VAL A 175 -9.45 5.92 -2.28
N ASN A 176 -10.37 6.35 -3.15
CA ASN A 176 -10.38 7.72 -3.67
C ASN A 176 -11.19 8.63 -2.75
N LEU A 177 -10.50 9.34 -1.85
CA LEU A 177 -11.18 10.25 -0.91
C LEU A 177 -11.88 11.40 -1.61
N GLY A 178 -11.41 11.83 -2.77
CA GLY A 178 -12.05 12.87 -3.56
C GLY A 178 -13.42 12.48 -4.11
N LYS A 179 -13.69 11.17 -4.22
CA LYS A 179 -14.95 10.62 -4.71
C LYS A 179 -15.78 9.89 -3.66
N ILE A 180 -15.36 9.87 -2.40
CA ILE A 180 -16.04 9.10 -1.34
C ILE A 180 -17.52 9.48 -1.15
N ASN A 181 -17.90 10.68 -1.53
CA ASN A 181 -19.25 11.24 -1.44
C ASN A 181 -19.98 11.33 -2.80
N ALA A 182 -19.41 10.80 -3.88
CA ALA A 182 -19.94 11.00 -5.24
C ALA A 182 -21.31 10.34 -5.47
N ASP A 183 -21.54 9.16 -4.87
CA ASP A 183 -22.85 8.49 -4.90
C ASP A 183 -23.53 8.57 -3.52
N PRO A 184 -24.72 9.22 -3.42
CA PRO A 184 -25.44 9.35 -2.15
C PRO A 184 -25.85 8.02 -1.49
N LYS A 185 -26.17 6.97 -2.29
CA LYS A 185 -26.56 5.66 -1.76
C LYS A 185 -25.34 4.95 -1.15
N GLU A 186 -24.24 4.93 -1.87
CA GLU A 186 -22.98 4.37 -1.38
C GLU A 186 -22.45 5.14 -0.18
N LYS A 187 -22.64 6.46 -0.13
CA LYS A 187 -22.27 7.31 1.01
C LYS A 187 -22.91 6.81 2.30
N GLU A 188 -24.22 6.53 2.31
CA GLU A 188 -24.92 6.08 3.52
C GLU A 188 -24.40 4.72 4.01
N GLU A 189 -24.15 3.79 3.10
CA GLU A 189 -23.59 2.47 3.44
C GLU A 189 -22.14 2.57 3.95
N ARG A 190 -21.33 3.41 3.31
CA ARG A 190 -19.95 3.67 3.75
C ARG A 190 -19.92 4.32 5.13
N LEU A 191 -20.77 5.30 5.40
CA LEU A 191 -20.89 5.94 6.71
C LEU A 191 -21.18 4.90 7.81
N LYS A 192 -22.17 4.03 7.60
CA LYS A 192 -22.52 2.96 8.56
C LYS A 192 -21.35 2.01 8.79
N ARG A 193 -20.69 1.60 7.72
CA ARG A 193 -19.53 0.69 7.78
C ARG A 193 -18.35 1.32 8.51
N TRP A 194 -18.02 2.58 8.22
CA TRP A 194 -16.93 3.27 8.89
C TRP A 194 -17.23 3.48 10.37
N GLU A 195 -18.42 3.98 10.71
CA GLU A 195 -18.81 4.20 12.10
C GLU A 195 -18.67 2.93 12.96
N ALA A 196 -19.05 1.77 12.42
CA ALA A 196 -18.93 0.49 13.11
C ALA A 196 -17.47 0.05 13.36
N GLN A 197 -16.50 0.60 12.63
CA GLN A 197 -15.10 0.18 12.66
C GLN A 197 -14.16 1.20 13.34
N LEU A 198 -14.62 2.44 13.58
CA LEU A 198 -13.76 3.52 14.09
C LEU A 198 -13.40 3.41 15.58
N HIS A 199 -13.85 2.40 16.32
CA HIS A 199 -13.58 2.30 17.76
C HIS A 199 -12.08 2.35 18.16
N PRO A 200 -11.09 1.91 17.36
CA PRO A 200 -9.68 2.08 17.70
C PRO A 200 -9.14 3.50 17.36
N ILE A 201 -9.98 4.40 16.85
CA ILE A 201 -9.61 5.73 16.37
C ILE A 201 -10.13 6.80 17.32
N ARG A 202 -9.27 7.68 17.79
CA ARG A 202 -9.62 8.79 18.68
C ARG A 202 -9.95 10.06 17.91
N GLY A 203 -11.01 10.76 18.31
CA GLY A 203 -11.34 12.09 17.80
C GLY A 203 -12.02 12.10 16.44
N ALA A 204 -12.23 10.94 15.83
CA ALA A 204 -12.88 10.82 14.54
C ALA A 204 -14.30 10.23 14.66
N THR A 205 -15.20 10.73 13.80
CA THR A 205 -16.52 10.15 13.52
C THR A 205 -16.65 9.98 12.01
N ALA A 206 -17.40 8.99 11.56
CA ALA A 206 -17.57 8.79 10.12
C ALA A 206 -18.15 10.04 9.43
N PRO A 207 -19.19 10.73 9.95
CA PRO A 207 -19.65 11.98 9.35
C PRO A 207 -18.58 13.08 9.29
N GLY A 208 -17.73 13.19 10.32
CA GLY A 208 -16.64 14.16 10.38
C GLY A 208 -15.60 13.92 9.28
N LEU A 209 -15.15 12.68 9.12
CA LEU A 209 -14.19 12.29 8.08
C LEU A 209 -14.76 12.49 6.67
N PHE A 210 -16.02 12.15 6.46
CA PHE A 210 -16.68 12.38 5.16
C PHE A 210 -16.84 13.87 4.84
N SER A 211 -17.18 14.69 5.84
CA SER A 211 -17.23 16.15 5.67
C SER A 211 -15.85 16.74 5.38
N GLU A 212 -14.80 16.21 5.97
CA GLU A 212 -13.41 16.59 5.67
C GLU A 212 -13.04 16.23 4.23
N ALA A 213 -13.30 15.00 3.80
CA ALA A 213 -13.05 14.55 2.43
C ALA A 213 -13.82 15.39 1.40
N GLU A 214 -15.07 15.80 1.71
CA GLU A 214 -15.89 16.65 0.83
C GLU A 214 -15.27 18.05 0.64
N ARG A 215 -14.70 18.63 1.70
CA ARG A 215 -14.00 19.93 1.59
C ARG A 215 -12.78 19.89 0.71
N HIS A 216 -12.13 18.74 0.62
CA HIS A 216 -10.91 18.51 -0.15
C HIS A 216 -11.13 17.68 -1.43
N ALA A 217 -12.40 17.46 -1.85
CA ALA A 217 -12.74 16.50 -2.88
C ALA A 217 -11.94 16.67 -4.18
N LYS A 218 -11.69 17.91 -4.62
CA LYS A 218 -10.92 18.18 -5.83
C LYS A 218 -9.43 17.85 -5.67
N GLU A 219 -8.85 18.18 -4.54
CA GLU A 219 -7.43 17.94 -4.23
C GLU A 219 -7.15 16.46 -4.00
N TRP A 220 -8.10 15.78 -3.34
CA TRP A 220 -7.97 14.39 -2.93
C TRP A 220 -8.53 13.37 -3.94
N ASP A 221 -8.96 13.81 -5.12
CA ASP A 221 -9.20 12.90 -6.24
C ASP A 221 -7.86 12.55 -6.89
N TYR A 222 -7.36 11.37 -6.59
CA TYR A 222 -6.03 10.91 -6.99
C TYR A 222 -5.85 10.75 -8.51
N VAL A 223 -6.92 10.74 -9.30
CA VAL A 223 -6.82 10.78 -10.77
C VAL A 223 -6.11 12.05 -11.24
N HIS A 224 -6.26 13.15 -10.49
CA HIS A 224 -5.60 14.42 -10.79
C HIS A 224 -4.09 14.42 -10.50
N TRP A 225 -3.57 13.41 -9.78
CA TRP A 225 -2.14 13.32 -9.47
C TRP A 225 -1.31 12.67 -10.58
N ALA A 226 -1.96 12.14 -11.62
CA ALA A 226 -1.29 11.40 -12.69
C ALA A 226 -0.15 12.18 -13.36
N ASP A 227 -0.30 13.50 -13.52
CA ASP A 227 0.76 14.33 -14.10
C ASP A 227 1.98 14.47 -13.17
N ALA A 228 1.76 14.65 -11.87
CA ALA A 228 2.82 14.69 -10.87
C ALA A 228 3.53 13.33 -10.72
N LEU A 229 2.82 12.23 -10.90
CA LEU A 229 3.36 10.87 -10.79
C LEU A 229 4.05 10.37 -12.07
N ARG A 230 3.94 11.08 -13.21
CA ARG A 230 4.44 10.65 -14.53
C ARG A 230 5.89 10.20 -14.55
N GLY A 231 6.77 10.90 -13.82
CA GLY A 231 8.21 10.61 -13.77
C GLY A 231 8.64 9.61 -12.71
N ARG A 232 7.69 8.91 -12.09
CA ARG A 232 7.97 7.99 -10.98
C ARG A 232 7.83 6.53 -11.40
N GLN A 233 8.45 5.66 -10.64
CA GLN A 233 8.19 4.22 -10.66
C GLN A 233 6.89 3.97 -9.89
N VAL A 234 5.83 3.59 -10.56
CA VAL A 234 4.50 3.42 -9.95
C VAL A 234 4.09 1.95 -10.01
N LEU A 235 3.74 1.37 -8.86
CA LEU A 235 3.07 0.09 -8.76
C LEU A 235 1.61 0.34 -8.37
N LEU A 236 0.67 -0.11 -9.18
CA LEU A 236 -0.75 -0.20 -8.84
C LEU A 236 -1.13 -1.67 -8.65
N VAL A 237 -1.75 -2.00 -7.51
CA VAL A 237 -2.31 -3.32 -7.27
C VAL A 237 -3.79 -3.17 -6.93
N GLU A 238 -4.66 -3.77 -7.71
CA GLU A 238 -6.11 -3.74 -7.55
C GLU A 238 -6.65 -5.03 -6.95
N ALA A 239 -7.77 -4.91 -6.25
CA ALA A 239 -8.60 -6.02 -5.77
C ALA A 239 -10.00 -5.91 -6.37
N ASP A 240 -10.79 -6.99 -6.34
CA ASP A 240 -12.21 -6.98 -6.73
C ASP A 240 -13.05 -6.36 -5.60
N ASP A 241 -12.86 -5.07 -5.35
CA ASP A 241 -13.51 -4.35 -4.27
C ASP A 241 -14.20 -3.06 -4.73
N GLN A 242 -14.75 -2.30 -3.79
CA GLN A 242 -15.44 -1.03 -4.07
C GLN A 242 -14.53 0.08 -4.60
N ASN A 243 -13.21 -0.08 -4.60
CA ASN A 243 -12.25 0.92 -5.07
C ASN A 243 -11.75 0.62 -6.50
N HIS A 244 -12.06 -0.57 -7.03
CA HIS A 244 -11.58 -1.04 -8.33
C HIS A 244 -11.79 -0.02 -9.47
N THR A 245 -13.00 0.50 -9.64
CA THR A 245 -13.31 1.46 -10.72
C THR A 245 -12.45 2.74 -10.63
N ASP A 246 -12.23 3.24 -9.43
CA ASP A 246 -11.40 4.43 -9.23
C ASP A 246 -9.91 4.13 -9.46
N MET A 247 -9.43 2.94 -9.07
CA MET A 247 -8.07 2.49 -9.35
C MET A 247 -7.82 2.33 -10.85
N GLU A 248 -8.76 1.74 -11.60
CA GLU A 248 -8.69 1.68 -13.06
C GLU A 248 -8.64 3.08 -13.69
N ALA A 249 -9.43 4.03 -13.17
CA ALA A 249 -9.39 5.41 -13.64
C ALA A 249 -8.01 6.08 -13.41
N LEU A 250 -7.36 5.82 -12.26
CA LEU A 250 -6.00 6.26 -12.02
C LEU A 250 -5.01 5.61 -12.99
N ALA A 251 -5.11 4.30 -13.20
CA ALA A 251 -4.26 3.57 -14.16
C ALA A 251 -4.39 4.13 -15.58
N ALA A 252 -5.61 4.42 -16.01
CA ALA A 252 -5.89 5.04 -17.32
C ALA A 252 -5.26 6.45 -17.42
N ALA A 253 -5.42 7.28 -16.39
CA ALA A 253 -4.85 8.62 -16.35
C ALA A 253 -3.31 8.60 -16.38
N LEU A 254 -2.67 7.68 -15.64
CA LEU A 254 -1.21 7.49 -15.66
C LEU A 254 -0.70 7.08 -17.05
N ARG A 255 -1.41 6.17 -17.74
CA ARG A 255 -1.08 5.79 -19.12
C ARG A 255 -1.24 6.95 -20.09
N GLU A 256 -2.33 7.73 -19.97
CA GLU A 256 -2.57 8.91 -20.80
C GLU A 256 -1.48 9.96 -20.62
N LYS A 257 -0.98 10.17 -19.39
CA LYS A 257 0.13 11.08 -19.10
C LYS A 257 1.50 10.53 -19.51
N GLY A 258 1.57 9.31 -20.01
CA GLY A 258 2.82 8.69 -20.48
C GLY A 258 3.74 8.30 -19.33
N THR A 259 3.21 7.81 -18.22
CA THR A 259 4.02 7.23 -17.14
C THR A 259 4.78 6.02 -17.64
N ILE A 260 6.10 6.18 -17.78
CA ILE A 260 6.96 5.19 -18.45
C ILE A 260 7.26 3.96 -17.61
N ALA A 261 7.05 4.03 -16.30
CA ALA A 261 7.39 2.98 -15.35
C ALA A 261 6.16 2.65 -14.47
N LEU A 262 5.07 2.25 -15.12
CA LEU A 262 3.84 1.78 -14.49
C LEU A 262 3.77 0.26 -14.52
N ASP A 263 3.90 -0.37 -13.36
CA ASP A 263 3.51 -1.76 -13.12
C ASP A 263 2.06 -1.76 -12.59
N HIS A 264 1.15 -2.46 -13.26
CA HIS A 264 -0.27 -2.50 -12.91
C HIS A 264 -0.76 -3.94 -12.89
N GLU A 265 -1.23 -4.40 -11.72
CA GLU A 265 -1.65 -5.77 -11.46
C GLU A 265 -3.07 -5.77 -10.86
N ALA A 266 -3.94 -6.60 -11.39
CA ALA A 266 -5.28 -6.85 -10.84
C ALA A 266 -5.32 -8.27 -10.25
N VAL A 267 -5.79 -8.38 -8.99
CA VAL A 267 -5.90 -9.66 -8.28
C VAL A 267 -7.36 -9.89 -7.94
N SER A 268 -7.91 -11.03 -8.36
CA SER A 268 -9.30 -11.40 -8.03
C SER A 268 -9.37 -11.88 -6.59
N THR A 269 -9.58 -10.95 -5.66
CA THR A 269 -9.56 -11.16 -4.22
C THR A 269 -10.34 -10.07 -3.49
N ASP A 270 -10.53 -10.22 -2.18
CA ASP A 270 -11.14 -9.19 -1.33
C ASP A 270 -10.21 -8.00 -1.09
N HIS A 271 -10.75 -6.93 -0.49
CA HIS A 271 -10.02 -5.70 -0.17
C HIS A 271 -8.73 -5.91 0.62
N SER A 272 -8.66 -6.92 1.49
CA SER A 272 -7.52 -7.23 2.34
C SER A 272 -6.55 -8.25 1.73
N PHE A 273 -6.85 -8.74 0.53
CA PHE A 273 -6.11 -9.84 -0.11
C PHE A 273 -6.08 -11.10 0.78
N SER A 274 -7.18 -11.40 1.48
CA SER A 274 -7.20 -12.41 2.55
C SER A 274 -6.80 -13.80 2.07
N ASP A 275 -7.16 -14.18 0.87
CA ASP A 275 -6.84 -15.46 0.23
C ASP A 275 -5.66 -15.37 -0.78
N HIS A 276 -5.08 -14.17 -0.99
CA HIS A 276 -4.02 -13.90 -1.96
C HIS A 276 -2.79 -13.17 -1.37
N ARG A 277 -2.50 -13.39 -0.07
CA ARG A 277 -1.35 -12.74 0.61
C ARG A 277 -0.01 -13.06 -0.05
N ILE A 278 0.20 -14.29 -0.48
CA ILE A 278 1.42 -14.71 -1.20
C ILE A 278 1.53 -14.03 -2.57
N ALA A 279 0.40 -13.86 -3.27
CA ALA A 279 0.37 -13.14 -4.54
C ALA A 279 0.75 -11.66 -4.35
N LEU A 280 0.14 -10.97 -3.37
CA LEU A 280 0.47 -9.58 -3.04
C LEU A 280 1.96 -9.41 -2.69
N GLN A 281 2.50 -10.27 -1.81
CA GLN A 281 3.92 -10.25 -1.47
C GLN A 281 4.80 -10.47 -2.71
N THR A 282 4.42 -11.40 -3.59
CA THR A 282 5.14 -11.70 -4.83
C THR A 282 5.21 -10.50 -5.76
N ILE A 283 4.08 -9.80 -5.95
CA ILE A 283 3.98 -8.60 -6.80
C ILE A 283 4.91 -7.51 -6.25
N VAL A 284 4.76 -7.16 -4.97
CA VAL A 284 5.53 -6.08 -4.34
C VAL A 284 7.03 -6.41 -4.30
N VAL A 285 7.40 -7.64 -3.94
CA VAL A 285 8.80 -8.07 -3.89
C VAL A 285 9.46 -7.99 -5.27
N LYS A 286 8.81 -8.51 -6.31
CA LYS A 286 9.33 -8.43 -7.68
C LYS A 286 9.53 -6.99 -8.15
N TRP A 287 8.59 -6.11 -7.81
CA TRP A 287 8.70 -4.71 -8.14
C TRP A 287 9.89 -4.05 -7.41
N LEU A 288 10.09 -4.31 -6.12
CA LEU A 288 11.24 -3.80 -5.36
C LEU A 288 12.59 -4.36 -5.86
N GLU A 289 12.62 -5.62 -6.34
CA GLU A 289 13.81 -6.20 -6.98
C GLU A 289 14.15 -5.47 -8.29
N LYS A 290 13.17 -5.07 -9.10
CA LYS A 290 13.39 -4.22 -10.28
C LYS A 290 14.00 -2.86 -9.89
N LEU A 291 13.49 -2.21 -8.82
CA LEU A 291 14.05 -0.94 -8.32
C LEU A 291 15.51 -1.08 -7.86
N ASN A 292 15.87 -2.21 -7.24
CA ASN A 292 17.26 -2.50 -6.87
C ASN A 292 18.16 -2.60 -8.08
N ALA A 293 17.70 -3.27 -9.16
CA ALA A 293 18.49 -3.45 -10.38
C ALA A 293 18.76 -2.12 -11.11
N HIS A 294 17.78 -1.20 -11.15
CA HIS A 294 17.94 0.13 -11.77
C HIS A 294 18.85 1.03 -10.92
N GLY A 295 18.75 1.03 -9.60
CA GLY A 295 19.61 1.85 -8.73
C GLY A 295 21.11 1.45 -8.72
N VAL A 296 21.42 0.25 -9.18
CA VAL A 296 22.82 -0.18 -9.42
C VAL A 296 23.34 0.33 -10.76
N ALA A 297 22.47 0.48 -11.76
CA ALA A 297 22.86 0.97 -13.10
C ALA A 297 23.18 2.47 -13.12
N ASP A 298 22.56 3.27 -12.26
CA ASP A 298 22.77 4.74 -12.22
C ASP A 298 24.05 5.18 -11.46
N LYS A 299 24.78 4.24 -10.84
CA LYS A 299 26.03 4.52 -10.08
C LYS A 299 27.32 4.16 -10.83
N HIS A 300 27.21 3.86 -12.12
CA HIS A 300 28.32 3.62 -13.04
C HIS A 300 28.20 4.54 -14.24
#